data_2481f024188359d3accba062bf57fd4d
#
_entry.id   2481f024188359d3accba062bf57fd4d
#
_cell.length_a   1.000
_cell.length_b   1.000
_cell.length_c   1.000
_cell.angle_alpha   90.00
_cell.angle_beta   90.00
_cell.angle_gamma   90.00
#
_symmetry.space_group_name_H-M   'P 1'
#
loop_
_entity.id
_entity.type
_entity.pdbx_description
1 polymer ?
#
loop_
_entity_poly.entity_id
_entity_poly.type
_entity_poly.pdbx_seq_one_letter_code
_entity_poly.pdbx_strand_id
1 'polypeptide(L)'
;MSLFFKHLYEHILSHAITLVLYASVTVLGIFCISSYYVSASQGLKAYKAYGLDETLVYYPGYSMADYIRIDFGGSNEPDELLNLINHLDCVSSAEYESFTSCITLVNQERAASGQPFYLEAAQLPKDLKIFPWRIVKGRAPSPDAPDEICISSNYIGRCNIGDTLVLNRARNPEEEYRFKVTGFFDINSRSLFGDSYVCQIDSSRGAYASAFTYGDVLPEDVTGNRDIMIIHPAAGYTVSDIKPQVLKVAGRGTAYTYEEYRDKLYDADSDNAVVFKAIAIATAIVTLELLIAYTLIQLSLRKNELVIYYLNGGSWLYVCLTACFSYLPTVLAGLITGICIYNFNPEMKSYSNGMFILDWKTIAAVSGVLLGAYILVNLLFFAYEYRRSPIEMLRIEG
;
A
#
# COMPACT_ATOMS: atom_id res chain seq x y z
N MET A 1 18.29 -12.88 -41.81
CA MET A 1 18.08 -12.85 -40.34
C MET A 1 18.48 -11.48 -39.84
N SER A 2 17.66 -10.75 -39.10
CA SER A 2 18.01 -9.39 -38.65
C SER A 2 19.27 -9.43 -37.76
N LEU A 3 20.06 -8.37 -37.77
CA LEU A 3 21.28 -8.24 -36.96
C LEU A 3 21.02 -8.54 -35.49
N PHE A 4 19.83 -8.17 -35.00
CA PHE A 4 19.37 -8.44 -33.64
C PHE A 4 19.30 -9.95 -33.33
N PHE A 5 18.69 -10.77 -34.19
CA PHE A 5 18.56 -12.21 -33.94
C PHE A 5 19.90 -12.91 -33.96
N LYS A 6 20.81 -12.48 -34.84
CA LYS A 6 22.18 -13.01 -34.88
C LYS A 6 22.89 -12.67 -33.56
N HIS A 7 22.81 -11.43 -33.14
CA HIS A 7 23.38 -10.96 -31.86
C HIS A 7 22.77 -11.70 -30.65
N LEU A 8 21.45 -11.89 -30.63
CA LEU A 8 20.76 -12.63 -29.56
C LEU A 8 21.29 -14.08 -29.46
N TYR A 9 21.50 -14.73 -30.58
CA TYR A 9 22.00 -16.10 -30.59
C TYR A 9 23.47 -16.21 -30.14
N GLU A 10 24.32 -15.29 -30.57
CA GLU A 10 25.74 -15.25 -30.19
C GLU A 10 25.93 -14.88 -28.69
N HIS A 11 25.03 -14.11 -28.11
CA HIS A 11 25.12 -13.61 -26.74
C HIS A 11 23.95 -14.07 -25.85
N ILE A 12 23.39 -15.23 -26.09
CA ILE A 12 22.20 -15.72 -25.41
C ILE A 12 22.33 -15.71 -23.88
N LEU A 13 23.50 -16.05 -23.34
CA LEU A 13 23.76 -16.04 -21.90
C LEU A 13 23.71 -14.61 -21.31
N SER A 14 24.35 -13.66 -22.01
CA SER A 14 24.32 -12.24 -21.60
C SER A 14 22.94 -11.65 -21.63
N HIS A 15 22.14 -11.99 -22.64
CA HIS A 15 20.74 -11.57 -22.72
C HIS A 15 19.90 -12.21 -21.60
N ALA A 16 20.11 -13.49 -21.29
CA ALA A 16 19.42 -14.17 -20.20
C ALA A 16 19.76 -13.53 -18.85
N ILE A 17 21.04 -13.26 -18.57
CA ILE A 17 21.47 -12.57 -17.34
C ILE A 17 20.85 -11.17 -17.26
N THR A 18 20.87 -10.41 -18.36
CA THR A 18 20.26 -9.07 -18.41
C THR A 18 18.77 -9.12 -18.07
N LEU A 19 18.05 -10.07 -18.69
CA LEU A 19 16.61 -10.24 -18.44
C LEU A 19 16.33 -10.54 -16.97
N VAL A 20 17.02 -11.52 -16.39
CA VAL A 20 16.85 -11.92 -14.99
C VAL A 20 17.20 -10.75 -14.04
N LEU A 21 18.31 -10.05 -14.31
CA LEU A 21 18.75 -8.92 -13.52
C LEU A 21 17.68 -7.82 -13.50
N TYR A 22 17.23 -7.36 -14.67
CA TYR A 22 16.22 -6.32 -14.77
C TYR A 22 14.87 -6.75 -14.21
N ALA A 23 14.46 -8.00 -14.37
CA ALA A 23 13.24 -8.52 -13.75
C ALA A 23 13.33 -8.48 -12.21
N SER A 24 14.44 -8.96 -11.64
CA SER A 24 14.67 -8.99 -10.20
C SER A 24 14.70 -7.58 -9.60
N VAL A 25 15.41 -6.66 -10.27
CA VAL A 25 15.50 -5.26 -9.84
C VAL A 25 14.15 -4.55 -9.95
N THR A 26 13.36 -4.86 -10.97
CA THR A 26 12.01 -4.31 -11.12
C THR A 26 11.11 -4.77 -9.97
N VAL A 27 11.12 -6.06 -9.61
CA VAL A 27 10.37 -6.58 -8.47
C VAL A 27 10.80 -5.88 -7.18
N LEU A 28 12.10 -5.76 -6.95
CA LEU A 28 12.66 -5.10 -5.77
C LEU A 28 12.30 -3.61 -5.72
N GLY A 29 12.39 -2.91 -6.84
CA GLY A 29 12.03 -1.49 -6.95
C GLY A 29 10.55 -1.24 -6.68
N ILE A 30 9.66 -2.08 -7.24
CA ILE A 30 8.23 -2.05 -6.94
C ILE A 30 8.02 -2.27 -5.44
N PHE A 31 8.69 -3.25 -4.86
CA PHE A 31 8.64 -3.52 -3.44
C PHE A 31 9.03 -2.29 -2.61
N CYS A 32 10.17 -1.69 -2.86
CA CYS A 32 10.67 -0.54 -2.11
C CYS A 32 9.76 0.69 -2.21
N ILE A 33 9.30 1.03 -3.42
CA ILE A 33 8.46 2.22 -3.63
C ILE A 33 7.06 2.02 -3.08
N SER A 34 6.48 0.83 -3.29
CA SER A 34 5.14 0.52 -2.79
C SER A 34 5.08 0.57 -1.27
N SER A 35 6.06 -0.01 -0.58
CA SER A 35 6.08 -0.03 0.89
C SER A 35 6.04 1.37 1.51
N TYR A 36 6.62 2.35 0.84
CA TYR A 36 6.71 3.71 1.36
C TYR A 36 5.51 4.59 0.99
N TYR A 37 5.14 4.63 -0.31
CA TYR A 37 4.14 5.60 -0.78
C TYR A 37 2.69 5.12 -0.70
N VAL A 38 2.47 3.84 -0.90
CA VAL A 38 1.11 3.33 -1.04
C VAL A 38 0.42 3.24 0.30
N SER A 39 1.15 2.87 1.33
CA SER A 39 0.66 2.76 2.69
C SER A 39 0.10 4.11 3.22
N ALA A 40 0.89 5.18 3.13
CA ALA A 40 0.46 6.51 3.55
C ALA A 40 -0.70 7.06 2.70
N SER A 41 -0.65 6.87 1.37
CA SER A 41 -1.69 7.37 0.48
C SER A 41 -3.06 6.72 0.67
N GLN A 42 -3.10 5.47 1.14
CA GLN A 42 -4.36 4.77 1.42
C GLN A 42 -5.00 5.23 2.72
N GLY A 43 -4.21 5.43 3.77
CA GLY A 43 -4.69 6.02 5.01
C GLY A 43 -5.33 7.38 4.76
N LEU A 44 -4.67 8.24 3.96
CA LEU A 44 -5.20 9.55 3.59
C LEU A 44 -6.47 9.48 2.73
N LYS A 45 -6.58 8.50 1.83
CA LYS A 45 -7.81 8.27 1.06
C LYS A 45 -8.96 7.83 1.95
N ALA A 46 -8.70 6.93 2.88
CA ALA A 46 -9.70 6.49 3.84
C ALA A 46 -10.14 7.67 4.72
N TYR A 47 -9.21 8.48 5.21
CA TYR A 47 -9.48 9.68 5.99
C TYR A 47 -10.43 10.65 5.26
N LYS A 48 -10.15 10.93 3.99
CA LYS A 48 -11.02 11.76 3.15
C LYS A 48 -12.36 11.10 2.82
N ALA A 49 -12.37 9.78 2.64
CA ALA A 49 -13.60 9.06 2.36
C ALA A 49 -14.60 9.15 3.52
N TYR A 50 -14.09 9.22 4.75
CA TYR A 50 -14.89 9.48 5.96
C TYR A 50 -15.20 10.97 6.21
N GLY A 51 -14.79 11.87 5.33
CA GLY A 51 -15.00 13.32 5.52
C GLY A 51 -14.22 13.92 6.67
N LEU A 52 -13.17 13.27 7.13
CA LEU A 52 -12.39 13.68 8.30
C LEU A 52 -11.38 14.80 7.99
N ASP A 53 -11.20 15.16 6.72
CA ASP A 53 -10.35 16.26 6.27
C ASP A 53 -10.91 17.64 6.69
N GLU A 54 -12.19 17.71 7.02
CA GLU A 54 -12.87 18.91 7.53
C GLU A 54 -13.21 18.82 9.04
N THR A 55 -12.68 17.84 9.75
CA THR A 55 -12.96 17.59 11.16
C THR A 55 -11.70 17.58 12.01
N LEU A 56 -11.87 17.74 13.31
CA LEU A 56 -10.82 17.51 14.31
C LEU A 56 -10.98 16.10 14.89
N VAL A 57 -9.93 15.30 14.77
CA VAL A 57 -9.91 13.97 15.41
C VAL A 57 -9.20 14.09 16.75
N TYR A 58 -9.93 13.79 17.83
CA TYR A 58 -9.45 13.92 19.19
C TYR A 58 -9.35 12.55 19.88
N TYR A 59 -8.24 12.32 20.55
CA TYR A 59 -7.94 11.12 21.32
C TYR A 59 -7.88 11.48 22.80
N PRO A 60 -8.82 11.00 23.63
CA PRO A 60 -8.83 11.27 25.08
C PRO A 60 -7.61 10.73 25.82
N GLY A 61 -6.95 9.70 25.25
CA GLY A 61 -5.75 9.09 25.85
C GLY A 61 -6.06 8.38 27.16
N TYR A 62 -7.13 7.59 27.19
CA TYR A 62 -7.50 6.77 28.33
C TYR A 62 -6.40 5.76 28.66
N SER A 63 -6.03 5.69 29.95
CA SER A 63 -5.13 4.65 30.44
C SER A 63 -5.90 3.35 30.68
N MET A 64 -5.20 2.23 30.85
CA MET A 64 -5.84 0.96 31.22
C MET A 64 -6.67 1.09 32.52
N ALA A 65 -6.22 1.92 33.47
CA ALA A 65 -6.97 2.17 34.71
C ALA A 65 -8.26 2.96 34.46
N ASP A 66 -8.26 3.85 33.45
CA ASP A 66 -9.46 4.60 33.05
C ASP A 66 -10.46 3.64 32.39
N TYR A 67 -10.02 2.72 31.51
CA TYR A 67 -10.89 1.69 30.92
C TYR A 67 -11.55 0.82 31.99
N ILE A 68 -10.79 0.37 32.98
CA ILE A 68 -11.36 -0.41 34.09
C ILE A 68 -12.45 0.38 34.79
N ARG A 69 -12.26 1.68 35.02
CA ARG A 69 -13.27 2.54 35.67
C ARG A 69 -14.48 2.78 34.76
N ILE A 70 -14.28 2.95 33.46
CA ILE A 70 -15.33 3.19 32.49
C ILE A 70 -16.17 1.92 32.29
N ASP A 71 -15.51 0.78 31.99
CA ASP A 71 -16.18 -0.43 31.59
C ASP A 71 -16.76 -1.23 32.78
N PHE A 72 -16.10 -1.19 33.93
CA PHE A 72 -16.49 -1.99 35.09
C PHE A 72 -16.91 -1.14 36.29
N GLY A 73 -16.49 0.12 36.37
CA GLY A 73 -16.80 1.03 37.47
C GLY A 73 -17.99 1.95 37.22
N GLY A 74 -18.60 1.92 36.01
CA GLY A 74 -19.74 2.77 35.68
C GLY A 74 -19.40 4.26 35.61
N SER A 75 -18.18 4.64 35.29
CA SER A 75 -17.78 6.03 35.15
C SER A 75 -18.44 6.66 33.91
N ASN A 76 -19.08 7.80 34.09
CA ASN A 76 -19.69 8.59 33.01
C ASN A 76 -18.70 9.57 32.36
N GLU A 77 -17.41 9.47 32.69
CA GLU A 77 -16.37 10.40 32.24
C GLU A 77 -16.34 10.60 30.70
N PRO A 78 -16.51 9.56 29.85
CA PRO A 78 -16.58 9.76 28.41
C PRO A 78 -17.81 10.61 27.99
N ASP A 79 -18.96 10.35 28.56
CA ASP A 79 -20.19 11.07 28.23
C ASP A 79 -20.15 12.52 28.74
N GLU A 80 -19.54 12.76 29.91
CA GLU A 80 -19.29 14.10 30.42
C GLU A 80 -18.34 14.88 29.53
N LEU A 81 -17.26 14.25 29.05
CA LEU A 81 -16.30 14.87 28.13
C LEU A 81 -16.97 15.21 26.78
N LEU A 82 -17.74 14.28 26.22
CA LEU A 82 -18.51 14.51 25.02
C LEU A 82 -19.46 15.69 25.16
N ASN A 83 -20.17 15.75 26.25
CA ASN A 83 -21.09 16.87 26.59
C ASN A 83 -20.34 18.20 26.72
N LEU A 84 -19.21 18.23 27.40
CA LEU A 84 -18.39 19.43 27.54
C LEU A 84 -17.91 19.97 26.19
N ILE A 85 -17.50 19.10 25.30
CA ILE A 85 -17.03 19.49 23.97
C ILE A 85 -18.20 19.97 23.10
N ASN A 86 -19.35 19.30 23.13
CA ASN A 86 -20.54 19.71 22.39
C ASN A 86 -21.14 21.06 22.86
N HIS A 87 -20.82 21.54 24.08
CA HIS A 87 -21.24 22.84 24.57
C HIS A 87 -20.30 23.98 24.17
N LEU A 88 -19.24 23.73 23.42
CA LEU A 88 -18.37 24.79 22.90
C LEU A 88 -19.04 25.50 21.73
N ASP A 89 -19.11 26.83 21.76
CA ASP A 89 -19.71 27.66 20.70
C ASP A 89 -19.02 27.45 19.31
N CYS A 90 -17.77 27.02 19.31
CA CYS A 90 -16.99 26.76 18.12
C CYS A 90 -17.18 25.34 17.56
N VAL A 91 -17.95 24.47 18.21
CA VAL A 91 -18.23 23.09 17.80
C VAL A 91 -19.68 22.97 17.36
N SER A 92 -19.90 22.40 16.17
CA SER A 92 -21.26 22.10 15.70
C SER A 92 -21.77 20.77 16.22
N SER A 93 -20.89 19.77 16.26
CA SER A 93 -21.16 18.45 16.84
C SER A 93 -19.85 17.75 17.16
N ALA A 94 -19.89 16.93 18.19
CA ALA A 94 -18.86 15.97 18.52
C ALA A 94 -19.52 14.61 18.80
N GLU A 95 -18.89 13.55 18.33
CA GLU A 95 -19.38 12.18 18.51
C GLU A 95 -18.20 11.21 18.64
N TYR A 96 -18.42 10.12 19.36
CA TYR A 96 -17.47 9.01 19.35
C TYR A 96 -17.54 8.25 18.04
N GLU A 97 -16.36 7.84 17.59
CA GLU A 97 -16.23 7.08 16.37
C GLU A 97 -16.90 5.71 16.51
N SER A 98 -17.75 5.32 15.54
CA SER A 98 -18.54 4.08 15.59
C SER A 98 -18.11 3.02 14.58
N PHE A 99 -17.29 3.37 13.59
CA PHE A 99 -17.00 2.51 12.45
C PHE A 99 -15.77 1.58 12.61
N THR A 100 -15.03 1.67 13.72
CA THR A 100 -14.02 0.67 14.08
C THR A 100 -14.56 -0.43 14.99
N SER A 101 -15.79 -0.29 15.47
CA SER A 101 -16.44 -1.32 16.26
C SER A 101 -16.79 -2.52 15.41
N CYS A 102 -16.40 -3.70 15.83
CA CYS A 102 -16.68 -4.92 15.11
C CYS A 102 -17.31 -5.98 15.99
N ILE A 103 -18.10 -6.85 15.37
CA ILE A 103 -18.65 -8.04 16.02
C ILE A 103 -18.05 -9.30 15.42
N THR A 104 -17.84 -10.30 16.28
CA THR A 104 -17.40 -11.61 15.82
C THR A 104 -18.59 -12.40 15.30
N LEU A 105 -18.57 -12.71 14.00
CA LEU A 105 -19.52 -13.59 13.33
C LEU A 105 -18.90 -14.94 13.02
N VAL A 106 -19.66 -16.00 13.18
CA VAL A 106 -19.21 -17.38 13.03
C VAL A 106 -20.12 -18.14 12.07
N ASN A 107 -19.55 -18.84 11.10
CA ASN A 107 -20.31 -19.83 10.35
C ASN A 107 -20.40 -21.13 11.14
N GLN A 108 -21.55 -21.43 11.73
CA GLN A 108 -21.79 -22.56 12.61
C GLN A 108 -21.64 -23.91 11.87
N GLU A 109 -22.07 -24.02 10.63
CA GLU A 109 -21.97 -25.26 9.84
C GLU A 109 -20.52 -25.64 9.61
N ARG A 110 -19.68 -24.66 9.28
CA ARG A 110 -18.24 -24.88 9.11
C ARG A 110 -17.51 -25.10 10.44
N ALA A 111 -17.92 -24.43 11.49
CA ALA A 111 -17.39 -24.66 12.83
C ALA A 111 -17.66 -26.11 13.30
N ALA A 112 -18.85 -26.65 13.06
CA ALA A 112 -19.22 -28.03 13.35
C ALA A 112 -18.43 -29.04 12.52
N SER A 113 -17.98 -28.69 11.31
CA SER A 113 -17.14 -29.56 10.46
C SER A 113 -15.64 -29.50 10.81
N GLY A 114 -15.25 -28.78 11.87
CA GLY A 114 -13.86 -28.61 12.28
C GLY A 114 -13.06 -27.60 11.45
N GLN A 115 -13.73 -26.83 10.61
CA GLN A 115 -13.15 -25.74 9.81
C GLN A 115 -13.81 -24.39 10.19
N PRO A 116 -13.52 -23.85 11.37
CA PRO A 116 -14.16 -22.62 11.82
C PRO A 116 -13.92 -21.48 10.84
N PHE A 117 -14.98 -20.71 10.59
CA PHE A 117 -14.95 -19.52 9.75
C PHE A 117 -15.45 -18.37 10.62
N TYR A 118 -14.52 -17.54 11.07
CA TYR A 118 -14.78 -16.38 11.90
C TYR A 118 -14.56 -15.11 11.09
N LEU A 119 -15.45 -14.13 11.24
CA LEU A 119 -15.31 -12.81 10.67
C LEU A 119 -15.50 -11.77 11.77
N GLU A 120 -14.59 -10.85 11.87
CA GLU A 120 -14.79 -9.60 12.60
C GLU A 120 -15.46 -8.61 11.64
N ALA A 121 -16.77 -8.45 11.77
CA ALA A 121 -17.56 -7.62 10.88
C ALA A 121 -17.78 -6.24 11.47
N ALA A 122 -17.47 -5.21 10.71
CA ALA A 122 -17.78 -3.83 11.02
C ALA A 122 -18.83 -3.27 10.07
N GLN A 123 -19.57 -2.29 10.56
CA GLN A 123 -20.63 -1.63 9.82
C GLN A 123 -20.19 -0.22 9.41
N LEU A 124 -20.36 0.09 8.13
CA LEU A 124 -20.07 1.39 7.57
C LEU A 124 -21.30 2.28 7.58
N PRO A 125 -21.18 3.59 7.82
CA PRO A 125 -22.26 4.53 7.69
C PRO A 125 -22.89 4.52 6.30
N LYS A 126 -24.21 4.64 6.20
CA LYS A 126 -24.95 4.65 4.90
C LYS A 126 -24.60 5.85 4.02
N ASP A 127 -24.24 6.96 4.62
CA ASP A 127 -23.84 8.19 3.93
C ASP A 127 -22.40 8.16 3.40
N LEU A 128 -21.62 7.17 3.78
CA LEU A 128 -20.28 6.95 3.26
C LEU A 128 -20.35 6.53 1.79
N LYS A 129 -20.14 7.47 0.87
CA LYS A 129 -20.28 7.26 -0.58
C LYS A 129 -19.15 6.46 -1.21
N ILE A 130 -17.99 6.40 -0.55
CA ILE A 130 -16.79 5.80 -1.10
C ILE A 130 -16.28 4.75 -0.12
N PHE A 131 -16.21 3.50 -0.58
CA PHE A 131 -15.60 2.43 0.21
C PHE A 131 -14.11 2.74 0.43
N PRO A 132 -13.64 2.86 1.67
CA PRO A 132 -12.32 3.42 1.96
C PRO A 132 -11.17 2.48 1.58
N TRP A 133 -11.43 1.17 1.54
CA TRP A 133 -10.40 0.18 1.31
C TRP A 133 -10.32 -0.25 -0.15
N ARG A 134 -9.13 -0.68 -0.55
CA ARG A 134 -8.90 -1.18 -1.89
C ARG A 134 -9.59 -2.52 -2.11
N ILE A 135 -10.37 -2.62 -3.18
CA ILE A 135 -10.93 -3.88 -3.65
C ILE A 135 -9.88 -4.63 -4.48
N VAL A 136 -9.56 -5.86 -4.06
CA VAL A 136 -8.64 -6.76 -4.75
C VAL A 136 -9.36 -7.57 -5.80
N LYS A 137 -10.60 -8.00 -5.49
CA LYS A 137 -11.42 -8.81 -6.39
C LYS A 137 -12.92 -8.52 -6.14
N GLY A 138 -13.69 -8.44 -7.20
CA GLY A 138 -15.12 -8.11 -7.09
C GLY A 138 -15.39 -6.62 -6.96
N ARG A 139 -16.36 -6.24 -6.14
CA ARG A 139 -16.74 -4.86 -5.86
C ARG A 139 -16.98 -4.61 -4.36
N ALA A 140 -17.00 -3.35 -3.96
CA ALA A 140 -17.46 -2.95 -2.64
C ALA A 140 -18.95 -3.30 -2.45
N PRO A 141 -19.40 -3.48 -1.20
CA PRO A 141 -20.82 -3.57 -0.89
C PRO A 141 -21.50 -2.25 -1.25
N SER A 142 -22.79 -2.30 -1.52
CA SER A 142 -23.59 -1.11 -1.81
C SER A 142 -24.21 -0.56 -0.52
N PRO A 143 -24.21 0.78 -0.30
CA PRO A 143 -24.94 1.37 0.81
C PRO A 143 -26.45 1.06 0.82
N ASP A 144 -27.02 0.78 -0.37
CA ASP A 144 -28.45 0.45 -0.55
C ASP A 144 -28.75 -1.04 -0.40
N ALA A 145 -27.73 -1.90 -0.21
CA ALA A 145 -27.88 -3.35 -0.09
C ALA A 145 -27.26 -3.86 1.22
N PRO A 146 -28.02 -3.83 2.32
CA PRO A 146 -27.52 -4.17 3.65
C PRO A 146 -27.16 -5.65 3.81
N ASP A 147 -27.58 -6.51 2.90
CA ASP A 147 -27.23 -7.92 2.83
C ASP A 147 -25.90 -8.19 2.11
N GLU A 148 -25.21 -7.15 1.64
CA GLU A 148 -23.92 -7.29 0.97
C GLU A 148 -22.76 -7.14 1.96
N ILE A 149 -21.72 -7.98 1.77
CA ILE A 149 -20.52 -7.94 2.56
C ILE A 149 -19.26 -8.01 1.70
N CYS A 150 -18.26 -7.21 2.04
CA CYS A 150 -16.92 -7.31 1.50
C CYS A 150 -15.99 -7.87 2.56
N ILE A 151 -15.18 -8.85 2.19
CA ILE A 151 -14.37 -9.65 3.14
C ILE A 151 -12.88 -9.44 2.83
N SER A 152 -12.04 -9.58 3.85
CA SER A 152 -10.59 -9.52 3.71
C SER A 152 -10.07 -10.54 2.70
N SER A 153 -9.05 -10.17 1.94
CA SER A 153 -8.40 -11.03 0.94
C SER A 153 -7.81 -12.32 1.50
N ASN A 154 -7.60 -12.41 2.82
CA ASN A 154 -7.20 -13.66 3.52
C ASN A 154 -8.22 -14.79 3.39
N TYR A 155 -9.45 -14.46 3.07
CA TYR A 155 -10.51 -15.46 2.92
C TYR A 155 -10.71 -15.89 1.47
N ILE A 156 -9.89 -15.42 0.53
CA ILE A 156 -9.88 -15.92 -0.86
C ILE A 156 -9.55 -17.41 -0.83
N GLY A 157 -10.41 -18.22 -1.46
CA GLY A 157 -10.33 -19.68 -1.44
C GLY A 157 -11.12 -20.35 -0.31
N ARG A 158 -11.55 -19.59 0.72
CA ARG A 158 -12.47 -20.06 1.75
C ARG A 158 -13.95 -19.76 1.39
N CYS A 159 -14.18 -18.69 0.65
CA CYS A 159 -15.47 -18.33 0.05
C CYS A 159 -15.26 -17.69 -1.31
N ASN A 160 -16.31 -17.56 -2.12
CA ASN A 160 -16.29 -16.99 -3.44
C ASN A 160 -17.22 -15.78 -3.53
N ILE A 161 -16.98 -14.90 -4.51
CA ILE A 161 -17.92 -13.81 -4.83
C ILE A 161 -19.25 -14.42 -5.29
N GLY A 162 -20.34 -13.93 -4.72
CA GLY A 162 -21.70 -14.43 -4.96
C GLY A 162 -22.16 -15.48 -3.95
N ASP A 163 -21.26 -16.04 -3.13
CA ASP A 163 -21.67 -16.95 -2.05
C ASP A 163 -22.53 -16.20 -1.03
N THR A 164 -23.56 -16.86 -0.52
CA THR A 164 -24.31 -16.38 0.63
C THR A 164 -23.76 -17.05 1.89
N LEU A 165 -23.26 -16.24 2.79
CA LEU A 165 -22.75 -16.70 4.08
C LEU A 165 -23.88 -16.59 5.12
N VAL A 166 -24.13 -17.69 5.82
CA VAL A 166 -24.98 -17.73 7.01
C VAL A 166 -24.04 -17.65 8.21
N LEU A 167 -24.12 -16.57 8.97
CA LEU A 167 -23.22 -16.25 10.07
C LEU A 167 -24.05 -16.00 11.32
N ASN A 168 -23.57 -16.49 12.45
CA ASN A 168 -24.21 -16.26 13.74
C ASN A 168 -23.30 -15.42 14.62
N ARG A 169 -23.88 -14.62 15.49
CA ARG A 169 -23.10 -13.87 16.46
C ARG A 169 -22.40 -14.84 17.44
N ALA A 170 -21.08 -14.67 17.63
CA ALA A 170 -20.32 -15.58 18.48
C ALA A 170 -20.82 -15.60 19.94
N ARG A 171 -21.29 -14.44 20.45
CA ARG A 171 -21.84 -14.29 21.82
C ARG A 171 -23.31 -14.64 21.94
N ASN A 172 -24.04 -14.64 20.83
CA ASN A 172 -25.47 -15.01 20.77
C ASN A 172 -25.73 -15.84 19.51
N PRO A 173 -25.53 -17.16 19.54
CA PRO A 173 -25.65 -18.03 18.35
C PRO A 173 -27.06 -18.10 17.76
N GLU A 174 -28.08 -17.62 18.45
CA GLU A 174 -29.45 -17.55 17.94
C GLU A 174 -29.64 -16.39 16.94
N GLU A 175 -28.78 -15.38 16.99
CA GLU A 175 -28.80 -14.27 16.04
C GLU A 175 -28.12 -14.69 14.73
N GLU A 176 -28.92 -14.85 13.68
CA GLU A 176 -28.46 -15.24 12.35
C GLU A 176 -28.42 -14.04 11.40
N TYR A 177 -27.33 -13.90 10.69
CA TYR A 177 -27.12 -12.90 9.66
C TYR A 177 -26.83 -13.59 8.31
N ARG A 178 -27.40 -13.07 7.25
CA ARG A 178 -27.19 -13.59 5.89
C ARG A 178 -26.57 -12.51 5.03
N PHE A 179 -25.37 -12.76 4.55
CA PHE A 179 -24.64 -11.82 3.72
C PHE A 179 -24.23 -12.46 2.40
N LYS A 180 -24.39 -11.69 1.32
CA LYS A 180 -23.87 -12.03 0.00
C LYS A 180 -22.48 -11.42 -0.16
N VAL A 181 -21.48 -12.26 -0.44
CA VAL A 181 -20.11 -11.81 -0.68
C VAL A 181 -20.01 -11.08 -2.01
N THR A 182 -19.67 -9.79 -2.00
CA THR A 182 -19.58 -8.96 -3.21
C THR A 182 -18.14 -8.76 -3.67
N GLY A 183 -17.18 -8.86 -2.76
CA GLY A 183 -15.78 -8.68 -3.09
C GLY A 183 -14.84 -8.98 -1.94
N PHE A 184 -13.58 -8.85 -2.26
CA PHE A 184 -12.48 -8.97 -1.30
C PHE A 184 -11.68 -7.67 -1.28
N PHE A 185 -11.50 -7.10 -0.08
CA PHE A 185 -10.63 -5.94 0.11
C PHE A 185 -9.24 -6.37 0.54
N ASP A 186 -8.28 -5.48 0.31
CA ASP A 186 -6.89 -5.72 0.70
C ASP A 186 -6.78 -5.76 2.22
N ILE A 187 -6.32 -6.88 2.78
CA ILE A 187 -6.16 -7.10 4.23
C ILE A 187 -5.31 -6.03 4.90
N ASN A 188 -4.47 -5.41 4.13
CA ASN A 188 -3.52 -4.43 4.63
C ASN A 188 -3.90 -3.00 4.26
N SER A 189 -5.14 -2.81 3.82
CA SER A 189 -5.71 -1.49 3.74
C SER A 189 -5.68 -0.89 5.14
N ARG A 190 -4.86 0.13 5.35
CA ARG A 190 -4.76 0.80 6.64
C ARG A 190 -6.11 1.42 7.00
N SER A 191 -6.66 1.01 8.12
CA SER A 191 -7.78 1.70 8.76
C SER A 191 -7.25 2.91 9.52
N LEU A 192 -8.09 3.91 9.63
CA LEU A 192 -7.85 5.10 10.42
C LEU A 192 -7.84 4.75 11.92
N PHE A 193 -7.10 5.52 12.67
CA PHE A 193 -7.20 5.68 14.12
C PHE A 193 -6.25 4.86 14.99
N GLY A 194 -5.40 5.58 15.67
CA GLY A 194 -4.55 5.13 16.76
C GLY A 194 -3.27 5.94 16.82
N ASP A 195 -2.92 6.43 17.98
CA ASP A 195 -1.71 7.21 18.22
C ASP A 195 -0.44 6.38 18.09
N SER A 196 -0.58 5.06 18.13
CA SER A 196 0.49 4.08 17.98
C SER A 196 0.14 2.96 17.01
N TYR A 197 -1.09 2.88 16.59
CA TYR A 197 -1.60 1.83 15.73
C TYR A 197 -2.41 2.48 14.63
N VAL A 198 -1.77 2.76 13.53
CA VAL A 198 -2.49 2.69 12.27
C VAL A 198 -3.04 1.27 12.27
N CYS A 199 -4.33 1.12 12.54
CA CYS A 199 -4.95 -0.19 12.65
C CYS A 199 -4.69 -0.93 11.35
N GLN A 200 -3.71 -1.81 11.37
CA GLN A 200 -3.59 -2.82 10.34
C GLN A 200 -4.83 -3.69 10.51
N ILE A 201 -5.58 -3.84 9.46
CA ILE A 201 -6.61 -4.86 9.38
C ILE A 201 -5.84 -6.18 9.29
N ASP A 202 -5.39 -6.68 10.42
CA ASP A 202 -4.68 -7.93 10.54
C ASP A 202 -5.57 -8.94 11.24
N SER A 203 -6.03 -9.91 10.48
CA SER A 203 -6.84 -11.02 10.98
C SER A 203 -6.12 -11.92 11.97
N SER A 204 -4.81 -11.77 12.18
CA SER A 204 -4.02 -12.64 13.05
C SER A 204 -4.05 -12.24 14.52
N ARG A 205 -4.52 -11.06 14.87
CA ARG A 205 -4.47 -10.52 16.24
C ARG A 205 -5.79 -10.14 16.89
N GLY A 206 -6.94 -10.54 16.32
CA GLY A 206 -8.20 -10.60 17.05
C GLY A 206 -8.88 -9.27 17.43
N ALA A 207 -8.51 -8.14 16.82
CA ALA A 207 -9.10 -6.84 17.15
C ALA A 207 -9.51 -5.99 15.93
N TYR A 208 -9.54 -6.55 14.71
CA TYR A 208 -9.70 -5.74 13.51
C TYR A 208 -10.73 -6.34 12.55
N ALA A 209 -11.54 -5.45 11.97
CA ALA A 209 -12.57 -5.86 11.03
C ALA A 209 -11.98 -6.61 9.83
N SER A 210 -12.38 -7.84 9.66
CA SER A 210 -12.06 -8.68 8.50
C SER A 210 -13.16 -8.69 7.46
N ALA A 211 -14.27 -7.98 7.75
CA ALA A 211 -15.41 -7.85 6.85
C ALA A 211 -16.13 -6.52 7.08
N PHE A 212 -16.70 -5.96 6.02
CA PHE A 212 -17.45 -4.71 6.05
C PHE A 212 -18.78 -4.86 5.33
N THR A 213 -19.83 -4.35 5.97
CA THR A 213 -21.17 -4.17 5.40
C THR A 213 -21.63 -2.72 5.57
N TYR A 214 -22.72 -2.31 4.92
CA TYR A 214 -23.33 -1.00 5.12
C TYR A 214 -24.65 -1.10 5.90
N GLY A 215 -25.00 -0.01 6.56
CA GLY A 215 -26.32 0.16 7.16
C GLY A 215 -26.41 -0.36 8.60
N ASP A 216 -27.64 -0.55 9.10
CA ASP A 216 -27.96 -0.85 10.49
C ASP A 216 -28.32 -2.34 10.66
N VAL A 217 -27.55 -3.24 10.04
CA VAL A 217 -27.80 -4.70 10.07
C VAL A 217 -27.20 -5.35 11.30
N LEU A 218 -26.07 -4.83 11.73
CA LEU A 218 -25.40 -5.32 12.94
C LEU A 218 -25.98 -4.63 14.17
N PRO A 219 -26.02 -5.29 15.35
CA PRO A 219 -26.65 -4.75 16.53
C PRO A 219 -25.94 -3.49 17.07
N GLU A 220 -26.71 -2.55 17.56
CA GLU A 220 -26.24 -1.26 18.11
C GLU A 220 -25.41 -1.38 19.40
N ASP A 221 -25.43 -2.52 20.08
CA ASP A 221 -24.66 -2.75 21.31
C ASP A 221 -23.14 -2.93 21.08
N VAL A 222 -22.70 -2.79 19.84
CA VAL A 222 -21.31 -2.53 19.53
C VAL A 222 -21.01 -1.10 19.96
N THR A 223 -20.69 -0.95 21.24
CA THR A 223 -20.33 0.35 21.82
C THR A 223 -19.23 0.98 21.00
N GLY A 224 -19.51 2.19 20.51
CA GLY A 224 -18.54 2.96 19.71
C GLY A 224 -17.19 3.03 20.44
N ASN A 225 -16.13 3.08 19.68
CA ASN A 225 -14.80 3.18 20.23
C ASN A 225 -14.66 4.53 20.94
N ARG A 226 -14.70 4.51 22.27
CA ARG A 226 -14.59 5.72 23.12
C ARG A 226 -13.19 6.33 23.12
N ASP A 227 -12.26 5.75 22.37
CA ASP A 227 -10.88 6.23 22.25
C ASP A 227 -10.73 7.37 21.26
N ILE A 228 -11.73 7.58 20.41
CA ILE A 228 -11.65 8.53 19.32
C ILE A 228 -12.94 9.33 19.26
N MET A 229 -12.79 10.63 19.20
CA MET A 229 -13.90 11.55 19.00
C MET A 229 -13.68 12.36 17.73
N ILE A 230 -14.72 12.42 16.91
CA ILE A 230 -14.77 13.24 15.71
C ILE A 230 -15.52 14.52 16.06
N ILE A 231 -14.90 15.66 15.81
CA ILE A 231 -15.41 16.97 16.19
C ILE A 231 -15.55 17.85 14.95
N HIS A 232 -16.75 18.28 14.68
CA HIS A 232 -17.07 19.15 13.54
C HIS A 232 -17.07 20.62 13.99
N PRO A 233 -16.38 21.52 13.27
CA PRO A 233 -16.39 22.94 13.59
C PRO A 233 -17.76 23.56 13.31
N ALA A 234 -18.15 24.52 14.12
CA ALA A 234 -19.32 25.36 13.86
C ALA A 234 -19.07 26.33 12.70
N ALA A 235 -20.14 26.81 12.07
CA ALA A 235 -20.05 27.77 10.97
C ALA A 235 -19.21 28.99 11.36
N GLY A 236 -18.21 29.30 10.54
CA GLY A 236 -17.28 30.41 10.77
C GLY A 236 -16.00 30.07 11.53
N TYR A 237 -15.85 28.82 11.97
CA TYR A 237 -14.63 28.33 12.60
C TYR A 237 -13.93 27.31 11.70
N THR A 238 -12.61 27.30 11.76
CA THR A 238 -11.78 26.27 11.12
C THR A 238 -11.39 25.17 12.11
N VAL A 239 -10.97 24.01 11.61
CA VAL A 239 -10.47 22.92 12.47
C VAL A 239 -9.30 23.39 13.35
N SER A 240 -8.45 24.27 12.82
CA SER A 240 -7.32 24.84 13.56
C SER A 240 -7.76 25.76 14.70
N ASP A 241 -8.90 26.46 14.55
CA ASP A 241 -9.43 27.36 15.58
C ASP A 241 -10.05 26.61 16.76
N ILE A 242 -10.68 25.46 16.48
CA ILE A 242 -11.34 24.68 17.52
C ILE A 242 -10.36 23.83 18.34
N LYS A 243 -9.24 23.39 17.75
CA LYS A 243 -8.27 22.52 18.38
C LYS A 243 -7.78 23.00 19.76
N PRO A 244 -7.28 24.25 19.94
CA PRO A 244 -6.82 24.73 21.24
C PRO A 244 -7.94 24.81 22.28
N GLN A 245 -9.17 25.09 21.86
CA GLN A 245 -10.33 25.18 22.75
C GLN A 245 -10.74 23.80 23.25
N VAL A 246 -10.79 22.80 22.35
CA VAL A 246 -11.07 21.40 22.70
C VAL A 246 -10.02 20.87 23.67
N LEU A 247 -8.73 21.04 23.39
CA LEU A 247 -7.66 20.58 24.27
C LEU A 247 -7.68 21.27 25.63
N LYS A 248 -8.05 22.55 25.68
CA LYS A 248 -8.18 23.29 26.94
C LYS A 248 -9.32 22.77 27.81
N VAL A 249 -10.48 22.48 27.22
CA VAL A 249 -11.67 22.00 27.95
C VAL A 249 -11.48 20.54 28.36
N ALA A 250 -10.91 19.72 27.45
CA ALA A 250 -10.66 18.32 27.76
C ALA A 250 -9.57 18.10 28.82
N GLY A 251 -8.63 19.03 28.95
CA GLY A 251 -7.54 18.98 29.93
C GLY A 251 -6.53 17.84 29.75
N ARG A 252 -6.74 16.97 28.76
CA ARG A 252 -5.90 15.81 28.45
C ARG A 252 -6.04 15.40 26.99
N GLY A 253 -5.29 14.39 26.58
CA GLY A 253 -5.40 13.81 25.24
C GLY A 253 -4.65 14.58 24.16
N THR A 254 -4.85 14.17 22.94
CA THR A 254 -4.25 14.77 21.75
C THR A 254 -5.30 14.96 20.67
N ALA A 255 -5.12 15.98 19.83
CA ALA A 255 -6.01 16.27 18.73
C ALA A 255 -5.21 16.53 17.46
N TYR A 256 -5.69 16.02 16.35
CA TYR A 256 -5.02 16.14 15.05
C TYR A 256 -5.95 16.74 14.01
N THR A 257 -5.46 17.76 13.33
CA THR A 257 -6.03 18.23 12.05
C THR A 257 -5.62 17.27 10.93
N TYR A 258 -6.29 17.35 9.78
CA TYR A 258 -5.92 16.55 8.60
C TYR A 258 -4.44 16.72 8.22
N GLU A 259 -3.93 17.94 8.26
CA GLU A 259 -2.54 18.23 7.89
C GLU A 259 -1.54 17.58 8.86
N GLU A 260 -1.78 17.72 10.15
CA GLU A 260 -0.95 17.09 11.18
C GLU A 260 -1.03 15.56 11.11
N TYR A 261 -2.23 15.03 10.85
CA TYR A 261 -2.41 13.58 10.67
C TYR A 261 -1.67 13.08 9.42
N ARG A 262 -1.75 13.83 8.32
CA ARG A 262 -0.99 13.54 7.11
C ARG A 262 0.52 13.50 7.39
N ASP A 263 1.03 14.54 8.04
CA ASP A 263 2.46 14.64 8.35
C ASP A 263 2.88 13.53 9.31
N LYS A 264 2.05 13.23 10.30
CA LYS A 264 2.26 12.13 11.24
C LYS A 264 2.20 10.75 10.57
N LEU A 265 1.33 10.53 9.58
CA LEU A 265 1.34 9.29 8.78
C LEU A 265 2.64 9.12 7.99
N TYR A 266 3.22 10.22 7.53
CA TYR A 266 4.53 10.19 6.88
C TYR A 266 5.68 10.03 7.89
N ASP A 267 5.48 10.49 9.14
CA ASP A 267 6.47 10.44 10.22
C ASP A 267 6.31 9.22 11.15
N ALA A 268 5.10 8.73 11.44
CA ALA A 268 4.81 7.64 12.40
C ALA A 268 5.23 6.25 11.91
N ASP A 269 5.53 6.15 10.66
CA ASP A 269 6.43 5.09 10.22
C ASP A 269 7.87 5.31 10.75
N SER A 270 8.14 6.31 11.64
CA SER A 270 9.46 6.90 11.80
C SER A 270 10.50 5.96 12.41
N ASP A 271 10.20 5.07 13.32
CA ASP A 271 11.27 4.27 13.92
C ASP A 271 11.56 2.97 13.15
N ASN A 272 10.55 2.26 12.68
CA ASN A 272 10.74 1.14 11.76
C ASN A 272 10.90 1.63 10.30
N ALA A 273 10.24 2.70 9.92
CA ALA A 273 10.28 3.24 8.57
C ALA A 273 11.60 3.95 8.26
N VAL A 274 12.26 4.59 9.22
CA VAL A 274 13.61 5.10 9.00
C VAL A 274 14.57 3.97 8.65
N VAL A 275 14.48 2.83 9.35
CA VAL A 275 15.29 1.65 9.05
C VAL A 275 14.90 1.05 7.70
N PHE A 276 13.61 0.85 7.42
CA PHE A 276 13.15 0.33 6.13
C PHE A 276 13.45 1.29 4.97
N LYS A 277 13.30 2.59 5.18
CA LYS A 277 13.66 3.62 4.21
C LYS A 277 15.16 3.64 3.93
N ALA A 278 15.98 3.55 4.97
CA ALA A 278 17.42 3.47 4.82
C ALA A 278 17.85 2.20 4.08
N ILE A 279 17.26 1.04 4.41
CA ILE A 279 17.49 -0.23 3.71
C ILE A 279 17.02 -0.14 2.25
N ALA A 280 15.85 0.43 1.99
CA ALA A 280 15.33 0.60 0.63
C ALA A 280 16.23 1.50 -0.21
N ILE A 281 16.68 2.63 0.34
CA ILE A 281 17.61 3.55 -0.34
C ILE A 281 18.97 2.87 -0.57
N ALA A 282 19.53 2.22 0.44
CA ALA A 282 20.79 1.50 0.31
C ALA A 282 20.70 0.40 -0.75
N THR A 283 19.62 -0.38 -0.73
CA THR A 283 19.36 -1.44 -1.72
C THR A 283 19.21 -0.85 -3.13
N ALA A 284 18.50 0.27 -3.28
CA ALA A 284 18.34 0.96 -4.56
C ALA A 284 19.68 1.45 -5.11
N ILE A 285 20.54 2.03 -4.26
CA ILE A 285 21.89 2.50 -4.63
C ILE A 285 22.75 1.33 -5.07
N VAL A 286 22.87 0.27 -4.25
CA VAL A 286 23.67 -0.92 -4.57
C VAL A 286 23.20 -1.58 -5.86
N THR A 287 21.88 -1.66 -6.04
CA THR A 287 21.29 -2.24 -7.25
C THR A 287 21.58 -1.40 -8.49
N LEU A 288 21.50 -0.08 -8.37
CA LEU A 288 21.83 0.83 -9.46
C LEU A 288 23.32 0.74 -9.83
N GLU A 289 24.21 0.68 -8.83
CA GLU A 289 25.65 0.47 -9.05
C GLU A 289 25.93 -0.85 -9.75
N LEU A 290 25.27 -1.96 -9.36
CA LEU A 290 25.40 -3.25 -10.01
C LEU A 290 24.91 -3.20 -11.47
N LEU A 291 23.80 -2.52 -11.75
CA LEU A 291 23.30 -2.34 -13.12
C LEU A 291 24.27 -1.52 -13.96
N ILE A 292 24.81 -0.45 -13.43
CA ILE A 292 25.81 0.39 -14.11
C ILE A 292 27.06 -0.43 -14.39
N ALA A 293 27.61 -1.10 -13.38
CA ALA A 293 28.82 -1.92 -13.52
C ALA A 293 28.62 -3.05 -14.55
N TYR A 294 27.48 -3.75 -14.47
CA TYR A 294 27.16 -4.81 -15.42
C TYR A 294 27.06 -4.27 -16.85
N THR A 295 26.38 -3.14 -17.04
CA THR A 295 26.24 -2.51 -18.38
C THR A 295 27.60 -2.12 -18.93
N LEU A 296 28.47 -1.52 -18.11
CA LEU A 296 29.82 -1.13 -18.51
C LEU A 296 30.70 -2.35 -18.85
N ILE A 297 30.60 -3.44 -18.09
CA ILE A 297 31.32 -4.69 -18.38
C ILE A 297 30.84 -5.25 -19.74
N GLN A 298 29.53 -5.33 -19.96
CA GLN A 298 28.97 -5.81 -21.22
C GLN A 298 29.47 -4.97 -22.42
N LEU A 299 29.44 -3.65 -22.28
CA LEU A 299 29.92 -2.75 -23.32
C LEU A 299 31.44 -2.90 -23.55
N SER A 300 32.21 -3.08 -22.48
CA SER A 300 33.67 -3.26 -22.54
C SER A 300 34.06 -4.57 -23.23
N LEU A 301 33.39 -5.66 -22.90
CA LEU A 301 33.65 -6.98 -23.55
C LEU A 301 33.38 -6.99 -25.04
N ARG A 302 32.57 -6.06 -25.54
CA ARG A 302 32.17 -5.98 -26.95
C ARG A 302 33.02 -5.01 -27.77
N LYS A 303 34.00 -4.38 -27.21
CA LYS A 303 34.84 -3.41 -27.94
C LYS A 303 35.43 -4.01 -29.22
N ASN A 304 35.97 -5.22 -29.14
CA ASN A 304 36.57 -5.88 -30.28
C ASN A 304 35.55 -6.17 -31.40
N GLU A 305 34.31 -6.54 -31.04
CA GLU A 305 33.25 -6.73 -32.03
C GLU A 305 32.92 -5.41 -32.75
N LEU A 306 32.92 -4.27 -32.03
CA LEU A 306 32.64 -2.96 -32.62
C LEU A 306 33.67 -2.62 -33.69
N VAL A 307 34.94 -2.89 -33.42
CA VAL A 307 36.01 -2.66 -34.38
C VAL A 307 35.88 -3.56 -35.60
N ILE A 308 35.54 -4.83 -35.41
CA ILE A 308 35.30 -5.79 -36.51
C ILE A 308 34.13 -5.31 -37.38
N TYR A 309 33.01 -4.85 -36.78
CA TYR A 309 31.89 -4.30 -37.58
C TYR A 309 32.28 -3.05 -38.37
N TYR A 310 33.10 -2.17 -37.77
CA TYR A 310 33.62 -1.00 -38.47
C TYR A 310 34.53 -1.39 -39.64
N LEU A 311 35.45 -2.31 -39.45
CA LEU A 311 36.36 -2.79 -40.48
C LEU A 311 35.61 -3.48 -41.64
N ASN A 312 34.45 -4.05 -41.38
CA ASN A 312 33.57 -4.62 -42.40
C ASN A 312 32.68 -3.58 -43.11
N GLY A 313 32.98 -2.29 -42.95
CA GLY A 313 32.33 -1.19 -43.67
C GLY A 313 31.14 -0.55 -42.99
N GLY A 314 30.90 -0.86 -41.72
CA GLY A 314 29.91 -0.15 -40.91
C GLY A 314 30.34 1.28 -40.60
N SER A 315 29.43 2.27 -40.66
CA SER A 315 29.76 3.60 -40.15
C SER A 315 29.99 3.55 -38.64
N TRP A 316 31.00 4.25 -38.14
CA TRP A 316 31.34 4.24 -36.71
C TRP A 316 30.16 4.63 -35.79
N LEU A 317 29.38 5.64 -36.20
CA LEU A 317 28.15 6.04 -35.51
C LEU A 317 27.16 4.88 -35.39
N TYR A 318 26.89 4.19 -36.50
CA TYR A 318 25.94 3.08 -36.52
C TYR A 318 26.40 1.92 -35.64
N VAL A 319 27.69 1.59 -35.70
CA VAL A 319 28.28 0.53 -34.88
C VAL A 319 28.15 0.83 -33.40
N CYS A 320 28.51 2.03 -32.97
CA CYS A 320 28.38 2.46 -31.57
C CYS A 320 26.92 2.47 -31.07
N LEU A 321 26.01 2.98 -31.91
CA LEU A 321 24.58 2.99 -31.57
C LEU A 321 24.03 1.56 -31.42
N THR A 322 24.40 0.67 -32.36
CA THR A 322 23.98 -0.73 -32.30
C THR A 322 24.47 -1.40 -31.01
N ALA A 323 25.74 -1.16 -30.65
CA ALA A 323 26.28 -1.67 -29.40
C ALA A 323 25.52 -1.19 -28.15
N CYS A 324 25.31 0.13 -28.08
CA CYS A 324 24.64 0.75 -26.92
C CYS A 324 23.22 0.25 -26.74
N PHE A 325 22.48 0.03 -27.83
CA PHE A 325 21.05 -0.26 -27.75
C PHE A 325 20.66 -1.69 -28.06
N SER A 326 21.64 -2.59 -28.34
CA SER A 326 21.36 -4.00 -28.64
C SER A 326 20.65 -4.76 -27.50
N TYR A 327 20.85 -4.38 -26.24
CA TYR A 327 20.20 -4.98 -25.09
C TYR A 327 18.87 -4.32 -24.72
N LEU A 328 18.51 -3.20 -25.34
CA LEU A 328 17.26 -2.48 -25.00
C LEU A 328 16.01 -3.38 -25.06
N PRO A 329 15.80 -4.22 -26.07
CA PRO A 329 14.65 -5.14 -26.10
C PRO A 329 14.65 -6.12 -24.92
N THR A 330 15.83 -6.60 -24.51
CA THR A 330 15.97 -7.51 -23.37
C THR A 330 15.72 -6.81 -22.04
N VAL A 331 16.17 -5.57 -21.91
CA VAL A 331 15.86 -4.72 -20.74
C VAL A 331 14.35 -4.51 -20.63
N LEU A 332 13.68 -4.14 -21.71
CA LEU A 332 12.23 -3.98 -21.75
C LEU A 332 11.50 -5.29 -21.39
N ALA A 333 11.96 -6.42 -21.96
CA ALA A 333 11.42 -7.74 -21.61
C ALA A 333 11.61 -8.05 -20.11
N GLY A 334 12.78 -7.71 -19.52
CA GLY A 334 13.06 -7.88 -18.10
C GLY A 334 12.14 -7.05 -17.23
N LEU A 335 11.91 -5.77 -17.57
CA LEU A 335 10.97 -4.91 -16.86
C LEU A 335 9.54 -5.50 -16.89
N ILE A 336 9.06 -5.89 -18.05
CA ILE A 336 7.73 -6.50 -18.22
C ILE A 336 7.63 -7.80 -17.40
N THR A 337 8.65 -8.65 -17.47
CA THR A 337 8.71 -9.91 -16.71
C THR A 337 8.66 -9.64 -15.21
N GLY A 338 9.41 -8.65 -14.70
CA GLY A 338 9.39 -8.28 -13.29
C GLY A 338 8.02 -7.79 -12.84
N ILE A 339 7.36 -6.96 -13.65
CA ILE A 339 5.98 -6.48 -13.38
C ILE A 339 5.01 -7.67 -13.36
N CYS A 340 5.14 -8.60 -14.31
CA CYS A 340 4.29 -9.80 -14.37
C CYS A 340 4.52 -10.71 -13.15
N ILE A 341 5.77 -10.99 -12.78
CA ILE A 341 6.11 -11.80 -11.60
C ILE A 341 5.46 -11.20 -10.36
N TYR A 342 5.62 -9.89 -10.17
CA TYR A 342 5.01 -9.20 -9.04
C TYR A 342 3.48 -9.30 -9.05
N ASN A 343 2.85 -9.09 -10.21
CA ASN A 343 1.39 -9.05 -10.32
C ASN A 343 0.74 -10.44 -10.20
N PHE A 344 1.39 -11.48 -10.69
CA PHE A 344 0.81 -12.84 -10.74
C PHE A 344 1.25 -13.74 -9.59
N ASN A 345 2.21 -13.34 -8.76
CA ASN A 345 2.64 -14.13 -7.62
C ASN A 345 1.79 -13.81 -6.38
N PRO A 346 0.90 -14.74 -5.94
CA PRO A 346 0.06 -14.53 -4.77
C PRO A 346 0.88 -14.46 -3.47
N GLU A 347 2.02 -15.13 -3.40
CA GLU A 347 2.89 -15.12 -2.22
C GLU A 347 3.56 -13.75 -2.06
N MET A 348 4.02 -13.13 -3.14
CA MET A 348 4.54 -11.76 -3.10
C MET A 348 3.49 -10.77 -2.58
N LYS A 349 2.22 -10.97 -2.90
CA LYS A 349 1.11 -10.18 -2.38
C LYS A 349 0.81 -10.50 -0.90
N SER A 350 1.03 -11.72 -0.46
CA SER A 350 0.79 -12.18 0.91
C SER A 350 1.93 -11.82 1.87
N TYR A 351 3.19 -11.99 1.46
CA TYR A 351 4.36 -11.66 2.27
C TYR A 351 4.49 -10.16 2.56
N SER A 352 3.95 -9.36 1.68
CA SER A 352 4.06 -7.92 1.77
C SER A 352 3.08 -7.30 2.76
N ASN A 353 2.34 -8.09 3.53
CA ASN A 353 1.28 -7.58 4.39
C ASN A 353 0.40 -6.54 3.68
N GLY A 354 0.14 -6.71 2.34
CA GLY A 354 -0.66 -5.82 1.50
C GLY A 354 -0.18 -4.38 1.41
N MET A 355 1.02 -4.11 1.86
CA MET A 355 1.64 -2.80 1.69
C MET A 355 1.91 -2.47 0.21
N PHE A 356 1.72 -3.44 -0.70
CA PHE A 356 2.16 -3.33 -2.08
C PHE A 356 1.00 -3.32 -3.06
N ILE A 357 0.62 -2.12 -3.43
CA ILE A 357 -0.30 -1.89 -4.52
C ILE A 357 0.50 -1.61 -5.78
N LEU A 358 0.30 -2.44 -6.80
CA LEU A 358 0.80 -2.16 -8.12
C LEU A 358 -0.03 -1.03 -8.74
N ASP A 359 0.34 0.22 -8.43
CA ASP A 359 -0.21 1.39 -9.10
C ASP A 359 0.62 1.67 -10.36
N TRP A 360 -0.03 2.17 -11.42
CA TRP A 360 0.65 2.56 -12.66
C TRP A 360 1.74 3.61 -12.41
N LYS A 361 1.60 4.46 -11.39
CA LYS A 361 2.60 5.46 -10.98
C LYS A 361 3.87 4.80 -10.47
N THR A 362 3.74 3.75 -9.65
CA THR A 362 4.86 2.96 -9.16
C THR A 362 5.57 2.24 -10.31
N ILE A 363 4.81 1.63 -11.23
CA ILE A 363 5.36 1.00 -12.43
C ILE A 363 6.14 2.03 -13.25
N ALA A 364 5.54 3.18 -13.52
CA ALA A 364 6.16 4.24 -14.32
C ALA A 364 7.43 4.78 -13.64
N ALA A 365 7.42 4.98 -12.32
CA ALA A 365 8.57 5.46 -11.57
C ALA A 365 9.73 4.45 -11.63
N VAL A 366 9.48 3.17 -11.29
CA VAL A 366 10.52 2.12 -11.33
C VAL A 366 11.06 1.94 -12.74
N SER A 367 10.17 1.77 -13.73
CA SER A 367 10.57 1.60 -15.12
C SER A 367 11.32 2.81 -15.67
N GLY A 368 10.88 4.02 -15.31
CA GLY A 368 11.51 5.26 -15.71
C GLY A 368 12.93 5.42 -15.15
N VAL A 369 13.14 5.10 -13.87
CA VAL A 369 14.47 5.12 -13.25
C VAL A 369 15.40 4.10 -13.89
N LEU A 370 14.95 2.85 -14.07
CA LEU A 370 15.78 1.77 -14.64
C LEU A 370 16.13 2.00 -16.11
N LEU A 371 15.14 2.41 -16.92
CA LEU A 371 15.39 2.77 -18.32
C LEU A 371 16.24 4.02 -18.44
N GLY A 372 15.99 5.03 -17.61
CA GLY A 372 16.79 6.25 -17.58
C GLY A 372 18.25 5.97 -17.23
N ALA A 373 18.50 5.13 -16.22
CA ALA A 373 19.85 4.71 -15.85
C ALA A 373 20.53 3.94 -17.01
N TYR A 374 19.81 2.98 -17.62
CA TYR A 374 20.32 2.24 -18.77
C TYR A 374 20.70 3.18 -19.93
N ILE A 375 19.79 4.07 -20.32
CA ILE A 375 20.01 5.02 -21.42
C ILE A 375 21.19 5.95 -21.10
N LEU A 376 21.24 6.49 -19.88
CA LEU A 376 22.30 7.41 -19.46
C LEU A 376 23.68 6.75 -19.53
N VAL A 377 23.83 5.53 -18.99
CA VAL A 377 25.11 4.80 -19.03
C VAL A 377 25.54 4.52 -20.47
N ASN A 378 24.60 4.10 -21.33
CA ASN A 378 24.89 3.84 -22.73
C ASN A 378 25.26 5.11 -23.50
N LEU A 379 24.61 6.25 -23.22
CA LEU A 379 24.96 7.53 -23.84
C LEU A 379 26.32 8.04 -23.38
N LEU A 380 26.67 7.88 -22.11
CA LEU A 380 27.99 8.25 -21.59
C LEU A 380 29.08 7.38 -22.23
N PHE A 381 28.84 6.08 -22.32
CA PHE A 381 29.76 5.16 -23.01
C PHE A 381 29.88 5.52 -24.51
N PHE A 382 28.75 5.77 -25.20
CA PHE A 382 28.75 6.22 -26.58
C PHE A 382 29.58 7.52 -26.73
N ALA A 383 29.36 8.52 -25.92
CA ALA A 383 30.08 9.78 -25.99
C ALA A 383 31.59 9.61 -25.76
N TYR A 384 31.96 8.66 -24.91
CA TYR A 384 33.34 8.32 -24.63
C TYR A 384 34.01 7.58 -25.82
N GLU A 385 33.40 6.51 -26.31
CA GLU A 385 33.96 5.68 -27.37
C GLU A 385 33.89 6.35 -28.76
N TYR A 386 32.84 7.15 -29.03
CA TYR A 386 32.71 7.87 -30.30
C TYR A 386 33.84 8.90 -30.53
N ARG A 387 34.39 9.44 -29.43
CA ARG A 387 35.54 10.38 -29.51
C ARG A 387 36.88 9.69 -29.81
N ARG A 388 36.95 8.36 -29.65
CA ARG A 388 38.16 7.59 -29.93
C ARG A 388 38.20 7.12 -31.38
N SER A 389 39.38 7.12 -31.99
CA SER A 389 39.48 6.53 -33.30
C SER A 389 39.39 4.99 -33.21
N PRO A 390 38.72 4.32 -34.15
CA PRO A 390 38.65 2.86 -34.15
C PRO A 390 40.03 2.18 -34.18
N ILE A 391 41.04 2.84 -34.72
CA ILE A 391 42.43 2.36 -34.82
C ILE A 391 43.12 2.40 -33.46
N GLU A 392 42.83 3.40 -32.63
CA GLU A 392 43.42 3.48 -31.28
C GLU A 392 42.93 2.35 -30.36
N MET A 393 41.70 1.87 -30.59
CA MET A 393 41.16 0.75 -29.81
C MET A 393 41.91 -0.56 -30.06
N LEU A 394 42.38 -0.81 -31.29
CA LEU A 394 43.18 -1.99 -31.61
C LEU A 394 44.60 -1.92 -31.05
N ARG A 395 45.11 -0.72 -30.73
CA ARG A 395 46.49 -0.51 -30.32
C ARG A 395 46.73 -0.69 -28.81
N ILE A 396 45.67 -0.68 -28.00
CA ILE A 396 45.77 -0.73 -26.52
C ILE A 396 45.90 -2.17 -26.00
N GLU A 397 45.60 -3.18 -26.81
CA GLU A 397 45.66 -4.61 -26.44
C GLU A 397 46.90 -5.36 -26.97
N GLY A 398 47.85 -4.71 -27.58
CA GLY A 398 49.16 -5.23 -27.96
C GLY A 398 50.26 -4.71 -27.04
#